data_8d9d452243cebe7402830513444d1940
#
_entry.id   8d9d452243cebe7402830513444d1940
#
_cell.length_a   1.000
_cell.length_b   1.000
_cell.length_c   1.000
_cell.angle_alpha   90.00
_cell.angle_beta   90.00
_cell.angle_gamma   90.00
#
_symmetry.space_group_name_H-M   'P 1'
#
loop_
_entity.id
_entity.type
_entity.pdbx_description
1 polymer ?
#
loop_
_entity_poly.entity_id
_entity_poly.type
_entity_poly.pdbx_seq_one_letter_code
_entity_poly.pdbx_strand_id
1 'polypeptide(L)'
;MKPEDMCLVDFEGNQLCGTKKRTSEILMHLQIMQRQPNALASVHCHPPYATGFAVAGVEPPTCMVPEYEVFASVAIAPYRTPGTPEMGKLVSDLVDKHNVILMANHGVVAWSHNNVEDAYFKMEILEAYCRTILVASQLGKPVGTMTPTQLQDLLKIKQSLGIPDPRYGLRECELCDNAEWRPGVTCQVPGAAASAGVVDPEVESVVQAITDQIMGQLG
;
A
#
# COMPACT_ATOMS: atom_id res chain seq x y z
N MET A 1 -0.63 28.69 -2.48
CA MET A 1 -1.95 28.78 -1.82
C MET A 1 -1.75 29.53 -0.52
N LYS A 2 -2.65 30.44 -0.16
CA LYS A 2 -2.62 31.20 1.08
C LYS A 2 -3.77 30.76 1.97
N PRO A 3 -3.78 31.04 3.29
CA PRO A 3 -4.88 30.69 4.18
C PRO A 3 -6.25 31.18 3.71
N GLU A 4 -6.32 32.37 3.11
CA GLU A 4 -7.54 32.99 2.57
C GLU A 4 -8.06 32.29 1.29
N ASP A 5 -7.27 31.38 0.69
CA ASP A 5 -7.69 30.59 -0.46
C ASP A 5 -8.45 29.31 -0.04
N MET A 6 -8.47 28.99 1.26
CA MET A 6 -9.20 27.83 1.78
C MET A 6 -10.71 28.05 1.72
N CYS A 7 -11.45 26.97 1.52
CA CYS A 7 -12.90 26.98 1.61
C CYS A 7 -13.39 25.95 2.65
N LEU A 8 -14.55 26.21 3.22
CA LEU A 8 -15.26 25.30 4.09
C LEU A 8 -16.33 24.57 3.28
N VAL A 9 -16.47 23.28 3.50
CA VAL A 9 -17.50 22.44 2.88
C VAL A 9 -18.22 21.61 3.94
N ASP A 10 -19.46 21.23 3.68
CA ASP A 10 -20.16 20.21 4.46
C ASP A 10 -19.76 18.79 4.02
N PHE A 11 -20.31 17.79 4.68
CA PHE A 11 -20.03 16.39 4.35
C PHE A 11 -20.69 15.91 3.05
N GLU A 12 -21.61 16.65 2.50
CA GLU A 12 -22.21 16.47 1.17
C GLU A 12 -21.37 17.11 0.06
N GLY A 13 -20.33 17.87 0.44
CA GLY A 13 -19.42 18.56 -0.48
C GLY A 13 -19.94 19.93 -0.96
N ASN A 14 -20.98 20.48 -0.34
CA ASN A 14 -21.42 21.84 -0.62
C ASN A 14 -20.45 22.84 0.01
N GLN A 15 -20.04 23.86 -0.75
CA GLN A 15 -19.18 24.89 -0.23
C GLN A 15 -19.99 25.89 0.61
N LEU A 16 -19.66 25.99 1.89
CA LEU A 16 -20.31 26.86 2.87
C LEU A 16 -19.64 28.23 2.97
N CYS A 17 -18.32 28.29 2.77
CA CYS A 17 -17.54 29.51 2.90
C CYS A 17 -16.28 29.45 2.03
N GLY A 18 -15.67 30.59 1.76
CA GLY A 18 -14.47 30.76 0.95
C GLY A 18 -14.75 31.28 -0.45
N THR A 19 -13.77 32.02 -1.02
CA THR A 19 -13.87 32.66 -2.34
C THR A 19 -13.39 31.77 -3.48
N LYS A 20 -12.48 30.84 -3.19
CA LYS A 20 -11.98 29.87 -4.18
C LYS A 20 -12.89 28.66 -4.24
N LYS A 21 -13.06 28.10 -5.46
CA LYS A 21 -13.80 26.87 -5.65
C LYS A 21 -13.07 25.69 -4.96
N ARG A 22 -13.83 24.86 -4.24
CA ARG A 22 -13.32 23.63 -3.66
C ARG A 22 -12.70 22.71 -4.72
N THR A 23 -11.83 21.79 -4.28
CA THR A 23 -11.27 20.76 -5.18
C THR A 23 -12.38 19.91 -5.81
N SER A 24 -12.17 19.47 -7.04
CA SER A 24 -13.06 18.50 -7.71
C SER A 24 -13.11 17.14 -7.03
N GLU A 25 -12.06 16.81 -6.25
CA GLU A 25 -11.92 15.52 -5.57
C GLU A 25 -12.32 15.56 -4.09
N ILE A 26 -13.07 16.59 -3.69
CA ILE A 26 -13.52 16.75 -2.31
C ILE A 26 -14.25 15.52 -1.76
N LEU A 27 -15.03 14.82 -2.59
CA LEU A 27 -15.80 13.66 -2.17
C LEU A 27 -14.91 12.53 -1.66
N MET A 28 -13.75 12.34 -2.26
CA MET A 28 -12.77 11.36 -1.76
C MET A 28 -12.32 11.70 -0.33
N HIS A 29 -11.95 12.94 -0.07
CA HIS A 29 -11.54 13.39 1.27
C HIS A 29 -12.66 13.24 2.30
N LEU A 30 -13.88 13.62 1.93
CA LEU A 30 -15.04 13.52 2.82
C LEU A 30 -15.40 12.07 3.13
N GLN A 31 -15.35 11.17 2.15
CA GLN A 31 -15.64 9.75 2.36
C GLN A 31 -14.58 9.07 3.23
N ILE A 32 -13.31 9.46 3.13
CA ILE A 32 -12.27 9.02 4.09
C ILE A 32 -12.65 9.43 5.51
N MET A 33 -13.00 10.69 5.75
CA MET A 33 -13.35 11.20 7.07
C MET A 33 -14.66 10.61 7.62
N GLN A 34 -15.63 10.34 6.74
CA GLN A 34 -16.88 9.67 7.13
C GLN A 34 -16.66 8.20 7.49
N ARG A 35 -15.81 7.49 6.76
CA ARG A 35 -15.50 6.08 7.01
C ARG A 35 -14.62 5.88 8.23
N GLN A 36 -13.62 6.76 8.41
CA GLN A 36 -12.64 6.73 9.49
C GLN A 36 -12.84 7.93 10.42
N PRO A 37 -13.60 7.77 11.53
CA PRO A 37 -13.91 8.88 12.44
C PRO A 37 -12.67 9.52 13.08
N ASN A 38 -11.55 8.80 13.13
CA ASN A 38 -10.28 9.30 13.64
C ASN A 38 -9.48 10.09 12.60
N ALA A 39 -9.91 10.13 11.33
CA ALA A 39 -9.20 10.90 10.31
C ALA A 39 -9.45 12.41 10.51
N LEU A 40 -8.43 13.14 10.94
CA LEU A 40 -8.47 14.58 11.13
C LEU A 40 -7.95 15.35 9.91
N ALA A 41 -7.21 14.69 9.03
CA ALA A 41 -6.67 15.28 7.82
C ALA A 41 -6.46 14.24 6.73
N SER A 42 -6.53 14.69 5.48
CA SER A 42 -6.10 13.90 4.31
C SER A 42 -5.44 14.80 3.27
N VAL A 43 -4.41 14.27 2.63
CA VAL A 43 -3.61 14.93 1.58
C VAL A 43 -3.65 14.07 0.34
N HIS A 44 -3.94 14.68 -0.81
CA HIS A 44 -3.89 14.03 -2.11
C HIS A 44 -2.95 14.79 -3.05
N CYS A 45 -2.07 14.05 -3.71
CA CYS A 45 -1.20 14.57 -4.75
C CYS A 45 -0.71 13.48 -5.71
N HIS A 46 0.06 13.88 -6.72
CA HIS A 46 0.63 12.99 -7.73
C HIS A 46 2.17 12.99 -7.67
N PRO A 47 2.78 12.47 -6.59
CA PRO A 47 4.23 12.47 -6.47
C PRO A 47 4.82 11.48 -7.49
N PRO A 48 5.88 11.84 -8.24
CA PRO A 48 6.28 11.13 -9.45
C PRO A 48 6.61 9.66 -9.26
N TYR A 49 7.35 9.32 -8.19
CA TYR A 49 7.79 7.94 -7.98
C TYR A 49 6.65 7.05 -7.47
N ALA A 50 5.89 7.50 -6.49
CA ALA A 50 4.72 6.76 -5.99
C ALA A 50 3.62 6.65 -7.06
N THR A 51 3.40 7.70 -7.86
CA THR A 51 2.49 7.64 -9.01
C THR A 51 2.98 6.64 -10.06
N GLY A 52 4.30 6.48 -10.23
CA GLY A 52 4.88 5.45 -11.10
C GLY A 52 4.46 4.03 -10.67
N PHE A 53 4.47 3.72 -9.38
CA PHE A 53 3.96 2.47 -8.84
C PHE A 53 2.44 2.32 -9.07
N ALA A 54 1.67 3.39 -8.87
CA ALA A 54 0.23 3.39 -9.15
C ALA A 54 -0.08 3.13 -10.63
N VAL A 55 0.72 3.66 -11.56
CA VAL A 55 0.60 3.41 -13.01
C VAL A 55 1.00 1.97 -13.36
N ALA A 56 2.03 1.44 -12.72
CA ALA A 56 2.44 0.04 -12.89
C ALA A 56 1.44 -0.96 -12.27
N GLY A 57 0.52 -0.49 -11.40
CA GLY A 57 -0.44 -1.35 -10.70
C GLY A 57 0.22 -2.24 -9.63
N VAL A 58 1.37 -1.82 -9.09
CA VAL A 58 2.19 -2.60 -8.16
C VAL A 58 2.31 -1.85 -6.84
N GLU A 59 2.09 -2.54 -5.73
CA GLU A 59 2.37 -1.99 -4.40
C GLU A 59 3.89 -1.95 -4.15
N PRO A 60 4.40 -0.89 -3.49
CA PRO A 60 5.80 -0.88 -3.07
C PRO A 60 6.10 -2.07 -2.16
N PRO A 61 7.25 -2.75 -2.34
CA PRO A 61 7.61 -3.90 -1.53
C PRO A 61 7.71 -3.52 -0.04
N THR A 62 7.55 -4.48 0.84
CA THR A 62 7.63 -4.30 2.30
C THR A 62 8.95 -4.81 2.86
N CYS A 63 9.20 -4.58 4.14
CA CYS A 63 10.33 -5.14 4.90
C CYS A 63 11.71 -4.61 4.48
N MET A 64 11.82 -3.39 3.98
CA MET A 64 13.09 -2.86 3.47
C MET A 64 13.59 -1.61 4.20
N VAL A 65 12.71 -0.68 4.56
CA VAL A 65 13.09 0.61 5.17
C VAL A 65 12.21 0.88 6.40
N PRO A 66 12.82 1.12 7.58
CA PRO A 66 12.11 1.28 8.85
C PRO A 66 11.04 2.37 8.83
N GLU A 67 11.32 3.54 8.25
CA GLU A 67 10.37 4.66 8.21
C GLU A 67 9.11 4.29 7.44
N TYR A 68 9.26 3.60 6.31
CA TYR A 68 8.12 3.12 5.53
C TYR A 68 7.30 2.11 6.32
N GLU A 69 7.96 1.16 7.00
CA GLU A 69 7.29 0.14 7.81
C GLU A 69 6.52 0.72 8.98
N VAL A 70 7.07 1.73 9.65
CA VAL A 70 6.45 2.33 10.85
C VAL A 70 5.33 3.30 10.49
N PHE A 71 5.52 4.17 9.50
CA PHE A 71 4.61 5.30 9.29
C PHE A 71 3.63 5.11 8.14
N ALA A 72 3.94 4.24 7.17
CA ALA A 72 3.06 3.97 6.05
C ALA A 72 2.45 2.56 6.12
N SER A 73 1.17 2.45 5.80
CA SER A 73 0.48 1.21 5.47
C SER A 73 -0.21 1.45 4.15
N VAL A 74 0.30 0.82 3.10
CA VAL A 74 -0.05 1.14 1.72
C VAL A 74 -0.97 0.08 1.15
N ALA A 75 -1.95 0.50 0.37
CA ALA A 75 -2.75 -0.34 -0.51
C ALA A 75 -2.92 0.33 -1.87
N ILE A 76 -3.29 -0.44 -2.88
CA ILE A 76 -3.64 0.09 -4.19
C ILE A 76 -5.14 -0.07 -4.45
N ALA A 77 -5.82 1.05 -4.78
CA ALA A 77 -7.19 1.08 -5.22
C ALA A 77 -7.25 0.93 -6.76
N PRO A 78 -8.13 0.09 -7.32
CA PRO A 78 -8.31 0.01 -8.76
C PRO A 78 -8.76 1.36 -9.34
N TYR A 79 -8.45 1.58 -10.63
CA TYR A 79 -8.83 2.83 -11.30
C TYR A 79 -10.33 3.09 -11.26
N ARG A 80 -10.68 4.32 -10.95
CA ARG A 80 -11.99 4.94 -11.17
C ARG A 80 -11.79 6.38 -11.60
N THR A 81 -12.77 6.93 -12.30
CA THR A 81 -12.71 8.32 -12.78
C THR A 81 -12.58 9.29 -11.60
N PRO A 82 -11.57 10.17 -11.60
CA PRO A 82 -11.37 11.16 -10.56
C PRO A 82 -12.59 12.05 -10.32
N GLY A 83 -12.84 12.41 -9.06
CA GLY A 83 -13.95 13.25 -8.65
C GLY A 83 -15.31 12.55 -8.59
N THR A 84 -15.39 11.25 -8.87
CA THR A 84 -16.64 10.47 -8.75
C THR A 84 -16.84 9.89 -7.34
N PRO A 85 -18.10 9.69 -6.91
CA PRO A 85 -18.38 9.01 -5.64
C PRO A 85 -17.80 7.59 -5.57
N GLU A 86 -17.73 6.90 -6.70
CA GLU A 86 -17.20 5.52 -6.81
C GLU A 86 -15.70 5.47 -6.48
N MET A 87 -14.93 6.48 -6.93
CA MET A 87 -13.51 6.57 -6.56
C MET A 87 -13.36 6.80 -5.06
N GLY A 88 -14.11 7.74 -4.50
CA GLY A 88 -14.09 8.02 -3.07
C GLY A 88 -14.46 6.80 -2.24
N LYS A 89 -15.47 6.03 -2.66
CA LYS A 89 -15.88 4.79 -1.99
C LYS A 89 -14.76 3.75 -2.00
N LEU A 90 -14.13 3.48 -3.15
CA LEU A 90 -13.03 2.52 -3.23
C LEU A 90 -11.87 2.88 -2.31
N VAL A 91 -11.50 4.16 -2.27
CA VAL A 91 -10.45 4.64 -1.37
C VAL A 91 -10.87 4.48 0.09
N SER A 92 -12.10 4.90 0.42
CA SER A 92 -12.60 4.83 1.81
C SER A 92 -12.77 3.39 2.33
N ASP A 93 -13.00 2.42 1.48
CA ASP A 93 -13.07 1.00 1.88
C ASP A 93 -11.71 0.44 2.36
N LEU A 94 -10.60 1.10 2.03
CA LEU A 94 -9.24 0.69 2.40
C LEU A 94 -8.72 1.35 3.69
N VAL A 95 -9.31 2.46 4.13
CA VAL A 95 -8.75 3.29 5.22
C VAL A 95 -8.82 2.63 6.60
N ASP A 96 -9.59 1.58 6.78
CA ASP A 96 -9.66 0.84 8.06
C ASP A 96 -8.34 0.10 8.36
N LYS A 97 -7.56 -0.23 7.33
CA LYS A 97 -6.30 -0.99 7.43
C LYS A 97 -5.09 -0.24 6.89
N HIS A 98 -5.32 0.81 6.10
CA HIS A 98 -4.25 1.53 5.40
C HIS A 98 -4.41 3.04 5.58
N ASN A 99 -3.31 3.72 5.81
CA ASN A 99 -3.29 5.17 5.94
C ASN A 99 -2.76 5.89 4.69
N VAL A 100 -2.29 5.13 3.69
CA VAL A 100 -1.85 5.63 2.40
C VAL A 100 -2.42 4.74 1.30
N ILE A 101 -3.10 5.32 0.34
CA ILE A 101 -3.72 4.59 -0.76
C ILE A 101 -3.18 5.11 -2.09
N LEU A 102 -2.51 4.23 -2.83
CA LEU A 102 -2.22 4.41 -4.24
C LEU A 102 -3.53 4.26 -5.04
N MET A 103 -3.78 5.15 -5.95
CA MET A 103 -4.91 5.05 -6.87
C MET A 103 -4.38 4.73 -8.27
N ALA A 104 -4.70 3.54 -8.79
CA ALA A 104 -4.20 3.07 -10.06
C ALA A 104 -4.40 4.11 -11.18
N ASN A 105 -3.32 4.39 -11.95
CA ASN A 105 -3.30 5.37 -13.03
C ASN A 105 -3.69 6.81 -12.63
N HIS A 106 -3.55 7.19 -11.36
CA HIS A 106 -3.96 8.51 -10.89
C HIS A 106 -2.90 9.15 -9.99
N GLY A 107 -2.81 8.74 -8.75
CA GLY A 107 -1.94 9.37 -7.75
C GLY A 107 -2.05 8.69 -6.39
N VAL A 108 -1.91 9.45 -5.32
CA VAL A 108 -1.87 8.96 -3.95
C VAL A 108 -2.73 9.82 -3.03
N VAL A 109 -3.39 9.19 -2.06
CA VAL A 109 -3.98 9.88 -0.92
C VAL A 109 -3.44 9.28 0.37
N ALA A 110 -3.10 10.15 1.33
CA ALA A 110 -2.73 9.79 2.69
C ALA A 110 -3.68 10.44 3.68
N TRP A 111 -3.96 9.78 4.81
CA TRP A 111 -4.75 10.34 5.89
C TRP A 111 -4.05 10.21 7.24
N SER A 112 -4.45 11.05 8.20
CA SER A 112 -3.89 11.08 9.54
C SER A 112 -4.95 11.34 10.60
N HIS A 113 -4.73 10.72 11.77
CA HIS A 113 -5.48 10.99 13.00
C HIS A 113 -4.88 12.14 13.84
N ASN A 114 -3.77 12.74 13.40
CA ASN A 114 -3.13 13.84 14.09
C ASN A 114 -3.46 15.20 13.45
N ASN A 115 -2.91 15.46 12.25
CA ASN A 115 -3.05 16.74 11.56
C ASN A 115 -2.65 16.61 10.07
N VAL A 116 -2.74 17.71 9.34
CA VAL A 116 -2.40 17.77 7.91
C VAL A 116 -0.89 17.58 7.66
N GLU A 117 -0.04 18.03 8.54
CA GLU A 117 1.41 17.88 8.45
C GLU A 117 1.82 16.39 8.55
N ASP A 118 1.23 15.65 9.48
CA ASP A 118 1.46 14.20 9.59
C ASP A 118 0.93 13.43 8.36
N ALA A 119 -0.21 13.82 7.80
CA ALA A 119 -0.69 13.26 6.53
C ALA A 119 0.28 13.56 5.37
N TYR A 120 0.84 14.77 5.34
CA TYR A 120 1.86 15.15 4.35
C TYR A 120 3.15 14.34 4.53
N PHE A 121 3.64 14.15 5.75
CA PHE A 121 4.85 13.34 5.99
C PHE A 121 4.68 11.87 5.55
N LYS A 122 3.51 11.29 5.71
CA LYS A 122 3.23 9.94 5.17
C LYS A 122 3.36 9.90 3.65
N MET A 123 2.90 10.95 2.98
CA MET A 123 3.05 11.11 1.53
C MET A 123 4.52 11.25 1.12
N GLU A 124 5.29 12.05 1.85
CA GLU A 124 6.72 12.27 1.61
C GLU A 124 7.53 10.97 1.83
N ILE A 125 7.23 10.24 2.90
CA ILE A 125 7.85 8.93 3.18
C ILE A 125 7.58 7.96 2.04
N LEU A 126 6.35 7.85 1.56
CA LEU A 126 6.02 6.98 0.44
C LEU A 126 6.80 7.37 -0.82
N GLU A 127 6.82 8.65 -1.18
CA GLU A 127 7.53 9.14 -2.38
C GLU A 127 9.03 8.87 -2.29
N ALA A 128 9.67 9.18 -1.15
CA ALA A 128 11.07 8.91 -0.91
C ALA A 128 11.39 7.41 -0.96
N TYR A 129 10.50 6.59 -0.40
CA TYR A 129 10.62 5.15 -0.42
C TYR A 129 10.53 4.58 -1.84
N CYS A 130 9.51 4.96 -2.62
CA CYS A 130 9.35 4.54 -4.01
C CYS A 130 10.58 4.89 -4.86
N ARG A 131 11.15 6.09 -4.66
CA ARG A 131 12.41 6.48 -5.29
C ARG A 131 13.56 5.59 -4.87
N THR A 132 13.69 5.28 -3.59
CA THR A 132 14.75 4.41 -3.06
C THR A 132 14.69 3.03 -3.66
N ILE A 133 13.49 2.44 -3.74
CA ILE A 133 13.27 1.11 -4.34
C ILE A 133 13.63 1.12 -5.82
N LEU A 134 13.22 2.14 -6.58
CA LEU A 134 13.57 2.26 -7.98
C LEU A 134 15.09 2.31 -8.17
N VAL A 135 15.81 3.13 -7.38
CA VAL A 135 17.27 3.21 -7.42
C VAL A 135 17.90 1.87 -7.06
N ALA A 136 17.45 1.23 -5.98
CA ALA A 136 17.97 -0.07 -5.55
C ALA A 136 17.80 -1.15 -6.63
N SER A 137 16.65 -1.18 -7.31
CA SER A 137 16.38 -2.13 -8.39
C SER A 137 17.32 -1.94 -9.60
N GLN A 138 17.77 -0.71 -9.84
CA GLN A 138 18.70 -0.38 -10.96
C GLN A 138 20.16 -0.77 -10.66
N LEU A 139 20.53 -1.05 -9.41
CA LEU A 139 21.90 -1.43 -9.05
C LEU A 139 22.26 -2.87 -9.46
N GLY A 140 21.32 -3.64 -10.00
CA GLY A 140 21.56 -5.00 -10.48
C GLY A 140 21.97 -6.00 -9.39
N LYS A 141 21.61 -5.72 -8.13
CA LYS A 141 21.81 -6.59 -6.97
C LYS A 141 20.47 -7.00 -6.38
N PRO A 142 20.38 -8.19 -5.76
CA PRO A 142 19.19 -8.54 -4.99
C PRO A 142 18.93 -7.49 -3.91
N VAL A 143 17.69 -7.06 -3.78
CA VAL A 143 17.29 -6.12 -2.73
C VAL A 143 17.24 -6.84 -1.39
N GLY A 144 17.94 -6.30 -0.38
CA GLY A 144 17.95 -6.85 0.99
C GLY A 144 16.61 -6.58 1.70
N THR A 145 16.20 -7.51 2.57
CA THR A 145 15.01 -7.33 3.41
C THR A 145 15.38 -7.50 4.88
N MET A 146 14.63 -6.85 5.75
CA MET A 146 14.69 -7.11 7.19
C MET A 146 14.27 -8.54 7.50
N THR A 147 14.77 -9.07 8.61
CA THR A 147 14.29 -10.34 9.14
C THR A 147 12.87 -10.19 9.71
N PRO A 148 12.09 -11.28 9.80
CA PRO A 148 10.76 -11.25 10.42
C PRO A 148 10.77 -10.66 11.84
N THR A 149 11.78 -10.99 12.66
CA THR A 149 11.93 -10.44 14.01
C THR A 149 12.11 -8.91 13.99
N GLN A 150 12.98 -8.40 13.11
CA GLN A 150 13.19 -6.96 12.96
C GLN A 150 11.89 -6.25 12.52
N LEU A 151 11.14 -6.85 11.60
CA LEU A 151 9.86 -6.31 11.19
C LEU A 151 8.84 -6.32 12.33
N GLN A 152 8.75 -7.40 13.11
CA GLN A 152 7.84 -7.46 14.27
C GLN A 152 8.11 -6.34 15.26
N ASP A 153 9.36 -5.99 15.50
CA ASP A 153 9.69 -4.87 16.39
C ASP A 153 9.21 -3.52 15.83
N LEU A 154 9.33 -3.31 14.52
CA LEU A 154 8.78 -2.12 13.86
C LEU A 154 7.24 -2.10 13.91
N LEU A 155 6.58 -3.23 13.71
CA LEU A 155 5.12 -3.33 13.81
C LEU A 155 4.61 -3.03 15.23
N LYS A 156 5.35 -3.42 16.29
CA LYS A 156 5.01 -3.03 17.67
C LYS A 156 5.09 -1.50 17.86
N ILE A 157 6.13 -0.85 17.30
CA ILE A 157 6.23 0.62 17.32
C ILE A 157 5.04 1.23 16.58
N LYS A 158 4.75 0.76 15.37
CA LYS A 158 3.62 1.22 14.56
C LYS A 158 2.29 1.09 15.31
N GLN A 159 2.06 -0.05 15.96
CA GLN A 159 0.86 -0.29 16.75
C GLN A 159 0.74 0.66 17.94
N SER A 160 1.88 0.97 18.62
CA SER A 160 1.89 1.93 19.73
C SER A 160 1.56 3.37 19.30
N LEU A 161 1.76 3.70 18.03
CA LEU A 161 1.40 4.97 17.41
C LEU A 161 -0.06 5.01 16.91
N GLY A 162 -0.82 3.91 17.07
CA GLY A 162 -2.22 3.83 16.62
C GLY A 162 -2.39 3.80 15.10
N ILE A 163 -1.35 3.49 14.34
CA ILE A 163 -1.40 3.42 12.88
C ILE A 163 -1.95 2.05 12.47
N PRO A 164 -2.97 1.97 11.62
CA PRO A 164 -3.51 0.69 11.16
C PRO A 164 -2.52 -0.06 10.27
N ASP A 165 -2.51 -1.40 10.38
CA ASP A 165 -1.74 -2.26 9.48
C ASP A 165 -2.41 -3.64 9.38
N PRO A 166 -2.63 -4.18 8.19
CA PRO A 166 -3.26 -5.49 8.00
C PRO A 166 -2.40 -6.66 8.52
N ARG A 167 -1.11 -6.44 8.77
CA ARG A 167 -0.16 -7.47 9.20
C ARG A 167 -0.16 -7.71 10.71
N TYR A 168 -0.91 -6.94 11.50
CA TYR A 168 -1.02 -7.21 12.93
C TYR A 168 -1.59 -8.60 13.18
N GLY A 169 -0.82 -9.42 13.90
CA GLY A 169 -1.19 -10.80 14.22
C GLY A 169 -0.86 -11.83 13.16
N LEU A 170 -0.23 -11.46 12.04
CA LEU A 170 0.27 -12.40 11.05
C LEU A 170 1.50 -13.16 11.59
N ARG A 171 1.69 -14.38 11.09
CA ARG A 171 2.88 -15.20 11.39
C ARG A 171 4.09 -14.66 10.63
N GLU A 172 5.27 -14.96 11.12
CA GLU A 172 6.55 -14.48 10.55
C GLU A 172 6.67 -14.70 9.03
N CYS A 173 6.22 -15.83 8.52
CA CYS A 173 6.29 -16.13 7.09
C CYS A 173 5.35 -15.31 6.21
N GLU A 174 4.31 -14.72 6.80
CA GLU A 174 3.30 -13.93 6.10
C GLU A 174 3.62 -12.43 6.12
N LEU A 175 4.66 -12.03 6.86
CA LEU A 175 4.96 -10.61 7.11
C LEU A 175 5.62 -9.90 5.93
N CYS A 176 6.40 -10.60 5.13
CA CYS A 176 7.21 -10.03 4.05
C CYS A 176 6.89 -10.72 2.71
N ASP A 177 5.65 -10.67 2.26
CA ASP A 177 5.28 -11.16 0.94
C ASP A 177 5.60 -10.10 -0.12
N ASN A 178 6.75 -10.28 -0.78
CA ASN A 178 7.21 -9.45 -1.88
C ASN A 178 7.34 -10.27 -3.17
N ALA A 179 6.40 -11.16 -3.43
CA ALA A 179 6.46 -12.14 -4.53
C ALA A 179 6.72 -11.47 -5.90
N GLU A 180 6.15 -10.30 -6.14
CA GLU A 180 6.34 -9.53 -7.37
C GLU A 180 7.77 -9.00 -7.54
N TRP A 181 8.48 -8.79 -6.42
CA TRP A 181 9.86 -8.30 -6.39
C TRP A 181 10.90 -9.40 -6.26
N ARG A 182 10.46 -10.59 -5.90
CA ARG A 182 11.27 -11.79 -5.70
C ARG A 182 10.57 -13.02 -6.27
N PRO A 183 10.39 -13.12 -7.60
CA PRO A 183 9.75 -14.28 -8.19
C PRO A 183 10.52 -15.54 -7.80
N GLY A 184 9.80 -16.56 -7.33
CA GLY A 184 10.35 -17.83 -6.89
C GLY A 184 10.71 -17.95 -5.40
N VAL A 185 10.54 -16.88 -4.59
CA VAL A 185 10.68 -16.97 -3.14
C VAL A 185 9.31 -17.31 -2.53
N THR A 186 9.10 -18.58 -2.20
CA THR A 186 7.94 -19.02 -1.42
C THR A 186 8.32 -19.12 0.05
N CYS A 187 7.43 -18.68 0.93
CA CYS A 187 7.58 -18.87 2.37
C CYS A 187 7.46 -20.35 2.71
N GLN A 188 8.59 -21.01 2.96
CA GLN A 188 8.60 -22.41 3.44
C GLN A 188 8.54 -22.37 4.97
N VAL A 189 7.42 -22.78 5.55
CA VAL A 189 7.29 -22.98 6.99
C VAL A 189 7.82 -24.38 7.33
N PRO A 190 8.91 -24.51 8.09
CA PRO A 190 9.29 -25.81 8.62
C PRO A 190 8.18 -26.31 9.56
N GLY A 191 7.47 -27.36 9.19
CA GLY A 191 6.46 -28.00 10.03
C GLY A 191 5.00 -27.60 9.78
N ALA A 192 4.67 -26.73 8.84
CA ALA A 192 3.33 -26.70 8.30
C ALA A 192 3.13 -27.96 7.45
N ALA A 193 2.48 -28.97 8.01
CA ALA A 193 1.87 -30.00 7.18
C ALA A 193 1.04 -29.25 6.15
N ALA A 194 1.39 -29.36 4.89
CA ALA A 194 0.55 -28.90 3.81
C ALA A 194 -0.86 -29.40 4.14
N SER A 195 -1.79 -28.48 4.37
CA SER A 195 -3.19 -28.83 4.19
C SER A 195 -3.22 -29.22 2.72
N ALA A 196 -3.20 -30.51 2.48
CA ALA A 196 -3.33 -31.08 1.16
C ALA A 196 -4.67 -30.61 0.60
N GLY A 197 -4.65 -29.47 -0.06
CA GLY A 197 -5.59 -29.24 -1.12
C GLY A 197 -5.40 -30.44 -2.02
N VAL A 198 -6.47 -31.15 -2.28
CA VAL A 198 -6.48 -32.28 -3.20
C VAL A 198 -5.88 -31.76 -4.50
N VAL A 199 -4.57 -32.00 -4.68
CA VAL A 199 -3.91 -31.71 -5.95
C VAL A 199 -4.54 -32.67 -6.93
N ASP A 200 -5.15 -32.13 -7.97
CA ASP A 200 -5.72 -32.94 -9.03
C ASP A 200 -4.62 -33.85 -9.58
N PRO A 201 -4.76 -35.20 -9.53
CA PRO A 201 -3.72 -36.13 -9.96
C PRO A 201 -3.28 -35.90 -11.41
N GLU A 202 -4.16 -35.34 -12.26
CA GLU A 202 -3.82 -34.98 -13.64
C GLU A 202 -2.84 -33.80 -13.68
N VAL A 203 -3.04 -32.80 -12.83
CA VAL A 203 -2.14 -31.62 -12.73
C VAL A 203 -0.77 -32.05 -12.21
N GLU A 204 -0.71 -32.93 -11.21
CA GLU A 204 0.55 -33.42 -10.65
C GLU A 204 1.33 -34.25 -11.69
N SER A 205 0.65 -35.10 -12.47
CA SER A 205 1.24 -35.87 -13.57
C SER A 205 1.83 -34.97 -14.66
N VAL A 206 1.16 -33.86 -15.01
CA VAL A 206 1.65 -32.90 -16.02
C VAL A 206 2.87 -32.14 -15.49
N VAL A 207 2.84 -31.71 -14.23
CA VAL A 207 3.98 -31.01 -13.59
C VAL A 207 5.21 -31.95 -13.53
N GLN A 208 5.04 -33.24 -13.16
CA GLN A 208 6.12 -34.19 -13.12
C GLN A 208 6.70 -34.43 -14.51
N ALA A 209 5.87 -34.62 -15.53
CA ALA A 209 6.32 -34.84 -16.91
C ALA A 209 7.13 -33.66 -17.47
N ILE A 210 6.70 -32.42 -17.18
CA ILE A 210 7.43 -31.21 -17.57
C ILE A 210 8.77 -31.12 -16.82
N THR A 211 8.78 -31.43 -15.55
CA THR A 211 9.99 -31.40 -14.72
C THR A 211 11.02 -32.42 -15.24
N ASP A 212 10.60 -33.64 -15.52
CA ASP A 212 11.46 -34.69 -16.04
C ASP A 212 12.01 -34.32 -17.44
N GLN A 213 11.22 -33.67 -18.28
CA GLN A 213 11.64 -33.21 -19.58
C GLN A 213 12.71 -32.10 -19.49
N ILE A 214 12.54 -31.16 -18.55
CA ILE A 214 13.52 -30.07 -18.31
C ILE A 214 14.82 -30.65 -17.74
N MET A 215 14.73 -31.55 -16.76
CA MET A 215 15.90 -32.20 -16.16
C MET A 215 16.65 -33.07 -17.15
N GLY A 216 15.95 -33.74 -18.06
CA GLY A 216 16.56 -34.51 -19.14
C GLY A 216 17.27 -33.69 -20.22
N GLN A 217 16.99 -32.40 -20.32
CA GLN A 217 17.68 -31.46 -21.25
C GLN A 217 18.88 -30.75 -20.61
N LEU A 218 19.01 -30.81 -19.28
CA LEU A 218 20.09 -30.16 -18.52
C LEU A 218 21.22 -31.15 -18.12
N GLY A 219 21.08 -32.44 -18.38
CA GLY A 219 22.09 -33.49 -18.26
C GLY A 219 22.53 -33.94 -19.62
#